data_d9b5a702dc83dbc075a95a87a7e279f1
#
_entry.id   d9b5a702dc83dbc075a95a87a7e279f1
#
_cell.length_a   1.000
_cell.length_b   1.000
_cell.length_c   1.000
_cell.angle_alpha   90.00
_cell.angle_beta   90.00
_cell.angle_gamma   90.00
#
_symmetry.space_group_name_H-M   'P 1'
#
loop_
_entity.id
_entity.type
_entity.pdbx_description
1 polymer ?
#
loop_
_entity_poly.entity_id
_entity_poly.type
_entity_poly.pdbx_seq_one_letter_code
_entity_poly.pdbx_strand_id
1 'polypeptide(L)'
;MRIRSILTVLLAGTACLLLAGCQANDEVIPETMFRSLLKLVPTDPADNSSFGLSVAVNGAYALVGAPGVDGNGTNSGAAYLFLKSQGGLDGWGQIKKLVASDADAEDVFGVSVAISGDYALVGAEGEGGSGSKRGAAYLFYRNQGGADNWGEIKKIVASDAANDDMLGYSVAIDGDYLVVGADREDGAGTNRGAAYLFYRNQGSADNWGQFFKLTADDAADNNQFGYRVDIKGDFALVGSPFSAGAGTGRGAAYLFYRNQGGADNWGQFRKILPSDPASDVWFGSALSIDGDLLAVGTAWDDTGGSNSGAAYLFSRNQGGADNWGQIKKLAASDAHKDDFFGFDVKVAGDFVLAGALFCGGGGAERGQAYLFSKNEGGTDNWGQVQRLRASDGANQDWFGSSVALDGLYLLVGATLEDGAGTNRGAVYVFRKI
;
A
#
# COMPACT_ATOMS: atom_id res chain seq x y z
N MET A 1 40.40 -46.46 49.07
CA MET A 1 39.98 -47.87 48.96
C MET A 1 38.50 -47.86 48.47
N ARG A 2 38.30 -48.27 47.28
CA ARG A 2 37.13 -48.97 46.72
C ARG A 2 35.73 -48.48 47.19
N ILE A 3 34.63 -48.35 46.46
CA ILE A 3 34.21 -48.88 45.12
C ILE A 3 32.73 -48.41 44.92
N ARG A 4 32.38 -48.07 43.71
CA ARG A 4 31.11 -48.33 42.97
C ARG A 4 29.73 -47.80 43.44
N SER A 5 29.15 -47.01 42.62
CA SER A 5 27.94 -47.24 41.77
C SER A 5 26.72 -47.87 42.45
N ILE A 6 25.55 -47.28 42.26
CA ILE A 6 24.42 -47.87 41.50
C ILE A 6 23.22 -46.88 41.49
N LEU A 7 22.69 -46.75 40.31
CA LEU A 7 21.42 -46.22 39.83
C LEU A 7 20.21 -46.75 40.62
N THR A 8 19.26 -45.89 41.00
CA THR A 8 17.86 -46.35 41.14
C THR A 8 16.90 -45.23 40.83
N VAL A 9 16.10 -45.46 39.82
CA VAL A 9 14.90 -44.73 39.42
C VAL A 9 13.78 -45.03 40.43
N LEU A 10 13.03 -44.02 40.86
CA LEU A 10 11.68 -44.25 41.33
C LEU A 10 10.76 -43.07 40.95
N LEU A 11 9.70 -43.44 40.27
CA LEU A 11 8.50 -42.65 39.96
C LEU A 11 7.66 -42.38 41.22
N ALA A 12 7.01 -41.27 41.21
CA ALA A 12 5.61 -40.99 41.63
C ALA A 12 5.50 -39.51 41.94
N GLY A 13 4.59 -38.77 41.50
CA GLY A 13 3.26 -38.90 41.02
C GLY A 13 2.55 -37.56 41.15
N THR A 14 1.99 -37.12 40.09
CA THR A 14 0.79 -36.31 39.92
C THR A 14 0.51 -35.12 40.83
N ALA A 15 0.57 -33.90 40.24
CA ALA A 15 -0.47 -32.88 40.40
C ALA A 15 -0.52 -32.02 39.12
N CYS A 16 -1.45 -32.36 38.29
CA CYS A 16 -1.81 -31.56 37.10
C CYS A 16 -2.64 -30.36 37.56
N LEU A 17 -2.06 -29.17 37.58
CA LEU A 17 -2.83 -27.93 37.60
C LEU A 17 -2.89 -27.42 36.17
N LEU A 18 -4.08 -27.53 35.60
CA LEU A 18 -4.48 -26.89 34.34
C LEU A 18 -4.39 -25.35 34.48
N LEU A 19 -3.31 -24.78 34.00
CA LEU A 19 -3.27 -23.40 33.55
C LEU A 19 -3.32 -23.43 32.02
N ALA A 20 -4.51 -23.19 31.48
CA ALA A 20 -4.67 -22.90 30.06
C ALA A 20 -4.00 -21.53 29.77
N GLY A 21 -2.71 -21.57 29.51
CA GLY A 21 -1.97 -20.47 28.93
C GLY A 21 -1.83 -20.73 27.44
N CYS A 22 -2.20 -19.77 26.59
CA CYS A 22 -1.90 -19.80 25.18
C CYS A 22 -0.44 -20.19 24.95
N GLN A 23 -0.21 -21.43 24.53
CA GLN A 23 1.09 -21.79 23.96
C GLN A 23 1.18 -21.10 22.60
N ALA A 24 2.15 -20.19 22.49
CA ALA A 24 2.67 -19.82 21.19
C ALA A 24 3.19 -21.13 20.56
N ASN A 25 2.51 -21.62 19.54
CA ASN A 25 3.08 -22.62 18.67
C ASN A 25 4.29 -21.96 18.00
N ASP A 26 5.48 -22.33 18.40
CA ASP A 26 6.70 -22.10 17.62
C ASP A 26 6.55 -22.93 16.33
N GLU A 27 5.89 -22.38 15.34
CA GLU A 27 5.92 -22.94 13.98
C GLU A 27 7.35 -22.91 13.48
N VAL A 28 7.80 -24.05 12.96
CA VAL A 28 9.09 -24.20 12.27
C VAL A 28 9.08 -23.24 11.08
N ILE A 29 9.85 -22.18 11.19
CA ILE A 29 9.93 -21.08 10.22
C ILE A 29 10.69 -21.56 8.98
N PRO A 30 10.11 -21.55 7.75
CA PRO A 30 10.84 -21.92 6.53
C PRO A 30 12.03 -20.98 6.28
N GLU A 31 13.10 -21.50 5.66
CA GLU A 31 14.39 -20.81 5.43
C GLU A 31 14.33 -19.55 4.53
N THR A 32 13.15 -19.16 4.05
CA THR A 32 12.98 -18.03 3.11
C THR A 32 12.17 -16.88 3.69
N MET A 33 12.49 -16.45 4.90
CA MET A 33 11.67 -15.47 5.61
C MET A 33 12.30 -14.09 5.67
N PHE A 34 11.46 -13.11 5.91
CA PHE A 34 11.87 -11.74 6.16
C PHE A 34 12.07 -11.52 7.66
N ARG A 35 13.23 -10.99 8.04
CA ARG A 35 13.51 -10.59 9.42
C ARG A 35 13.37 -9.08 9.58
N SER A 36 12.91 -8.63 10.73
CA SER A 36 12.93 -7.23 11.12
C SER A 36 14.37 -6.72 11.07
N LEU A 37 14.59 -5.62 10.37
CA LEU A 37 15.90 -5.01 10.18
C LEU A 37 16.04 -3.76 11.03
N LEU A 38 15.16 -2.79 10.88
CA LEU A 38 15.18 -1.51 11.58
C LEU A 38 13.83 -0.78 11.48
N LYS A 39 13.70 0.27 12.28
CA LYS A 39 12.59 1.22 12.27
C LYS A 39 13.07 2.54 11.65
N LEU A 40 12.34 3.05 10.66
CA LEU A 40 12.54 4.37 10.07
C LEU A 40 11.68 5.38 10.81
N VAL A 41 12.29 6.49 11.17
CA VAL A 41 11.61 7.69 11.65
C VAL A 41 12.26 8.90 10.99
N PRO A 42 11.58 10.01 10.79
CA PRO A 42 12.19 11.21 10.24
C PRO A 42 13.21 11.82 11.21
N THR A 43 14.19 12.54 10.68
CA THR A 43 15.18 13.25 11.50
C THR A 43 14.60 14.47 12.25
N ASP A 44 13.44 14.93 11.80
CA ASP A 44 12.64 16.05 12.35
C ASP A 44 11.21 15.56 12.70
N PRO A 45 11.03 14.60 13.62
CA PRO A 45 9.74 14.01 13.92
C PRO A 45 8.79 15.07 14.51
N ALA A 46 7.56 15.13 14.00
CA ALA A 46 6.53 16.05 14.46
C ALA A 46 5.30 15.27 14.95
N ASP A 47 4.64 15.78 15.97
CA ASP A 47 3.40 15.20 16.48
C ASP A 47 2.29 15.30 15.42
N ASN A 48 1.47 14.29 15.33
CA ASN A 48 0.39 14.14 14.34
C ASN A 48 0.85 14.16 12.88
N SER A 49 2.14 13.91 12.61
CA SER A 49 2.67 13.94 11.24
C SER A 49 2.19 12.77 10.36
N SER A 50 1.69 11.70 10.97
CA SER A 50 1.24 10.49 10.28
C SER A 50 2.31 9.93 9.33
N PHE A 51 3.60 9.96 9.73
CA PHE A 51 4.69 9.38 8.96
C PHE A 51 4.45 7.88 8.76
N GLY A 52 4.55 7.41 7.53
CA GLY A 52 4.25 6.03 7.18
C GLY A 52 2.80 5.80 6.74
N LEU A 53 1.98 6.85 6.55
CA LEU A 53 0.65 6.70 5.95
C LEU A 53 0.72 6.10 4.55
N SER A 54 1.73 6.45 3.79
CA SER A 54 2.02 5.88 2.49
C SER A 54 3.51 5.54 2.39
N VAL A 55 3.82 4.37 1.83
CA VAL A 55 5.20 3.89 1.67
C VAL A 55 5.42 3.32 0.28
N ALA A 56 6.60 3.56 -0.26
CA ALA A 56 7.04 2.96 -1.51
C ALA A 56 8.51 2.56 -1.42
N VAL A 57 8.91 1.49 -2.08
CA VAL A 57 10.29 1.00 -2.15
C VAL A 57 10.63 0.61 -3.58
N ASN A 58 11.80 1.04 -4.04
CA ASN A 58 12.35 0.64 -5.32
C ASN A 58 13.88 0.55 -5.21
N GLY A 59 14.40 -0.67 -5.20
CA GLY A 59 15.82 -0.96 -5.11
C GLY A 59 16.47 -0.43 -3.83
N ALA A 60 17.26 0.63 -3.95
CA ALA A 60 18.01 1.23 -2.84
C ALA A 60 17.23 2.36 -2.13
N TYR A 61 16.09 2.76 -2.64
CA TYR A 61 15.34 3.92 -2.14
C TYR A 61 14.02 3.51 -1.52
N ALA A 62 13.68 4.16 -0.40
CA ALA A 62 12.36 4.12 0.20
C ALA A 62 11.81 5.55 0.31
N LEU A 63 10.55 5.72 -0.06
CA LEU A 63 9.82 6.99 0.03
C LEU A 63 8.67 6.82 1.00
N VAL A 64 8.55 7.75 1.95
CA VAL A 64 7.57 7.68 3.04
C VAL A 64 6.82 8.99 3.14
N GLY A 65 5.51 8.94 3.06
CA GLY A 65 4.64 10.10 3.21
C GLY A 65 4.33 10.42 4.68
N ALA A 66 4.15 11.71 4.95
CA ALA A 66 3.80 12.26 6.26
C ALA A 66 2.90 13.50 6.07
N PRO A 67 1.62 13.31 5.72
CA PRO A 67 0.74 14.40 5.30
C PRO A 67 0.36 15.36 6.43
N GLY A 68 0.47 14.94 7.69
CA GLY A 68 0.18 15.79 8.84
C GLY A 68 1.35 16.67 9.29
N VAL A 69 2.45 16.74 8.55
CA VAL A 69 3.57 17.64 8.90
C VAL A 69 3.15 19.10 8.70
N ASP A 70 3.35 19.90 9.73
CA ASP A 70 3.20 21.36 9.66
C ASP A 70 4.48 22.01 9.09
N GLY A 71 4.40 22.51 7.89
CA GLY A 71 5.51 23.21 7.20
C GLY A 71 5.13 24.66 6.92
N ASN A 72 4.68 24.95 5.72
CA ASN A 72 4.15 26.25 5.31
C ASN A 72 2.66 26.43 5.71
N GLY A 73 2.23 25.80 6.79
CA GLY A 73 0.87 25.81 7.32
C GLY A 73 0.52 24.47 7.95
N THR A 74 -0.61 24.42 8.63
CA THR A 74 -1.13 23.18 9.25
C THR A 74 -1.36 22.12 8.19
N ASN A 75 -0.88 20.89 8.41
CA ASN A 75 -1.04 19.77 7.47
C ASN A 75 -0.60 20.10 6.04
N SER A 76 0.40 20.95 5.85
CA SER A 76 0.95 21.18 4.50
C SER A 76 1.62 19.92 3.94
N GLY A 77 2.10 19.05 4.83
CA GLY A 77 2.62 17.74 4.53
C GLY A 77 4.10 17.70 4.11
N ALA A 78 4.64 16.49 4.11
CA ALA A 78 5.98 16.19 3.65
C ALA A 78 6.08 14.73 3.16
N ALA A 79 7.13 14.44 2.40
CA ALA A 79 7.58 13.08 2.13
C ALA A 79 9.07 12.95 2.42
N TYR A 80 9.51 11.78 2.85
CA TYR A 80 10.88 11.55 3.28
C TYR A 80 11.51 10.43 2.45
N LEU A 81 12.67 10.71 1.90
CA LEU A 81 13.43 9.78 1.10
C LEU A 81 14.57 9.19 1.91
N PHE A 82 14.65 7.87 1.93
CA PHE A 82 15.69 7.10 2.59
C PHE A 82 16.52 6.34 1.56
N LEU A 83 17.81 6.26 1.80
CA LEU A 83 18.76 5.48 0.99
C LEU A 83 19.28 4.31 1.81
N LYS A 84 19.20 3.12 1.24
CA LYS A 84 19.87 1.93 1.75
C LYS A 84 21.39 2.17 1.75
N SER A 85 22.05 1.68 2.77
CA SER A 85 23.49 1.88 3.01
C SER A 85 23.89 3.27 3.50
N GLN A 86 22.99 4.21 3.58
CA GLN A 86 23.21 5.43 4.33
C GLN A 86 23.10 5.11 5.82
N GLY A 87 24.21 5.18 6.53
CA GLY A 87 24.30 4.77 7.96
C GLY A 87 24.86 3.37 8.17
N GLY A 88 25.47 2.73 7.17
CA GLY A 88 26.16 1.44 7.27
C GLY A 88 25.58 0.33 6.42
N LEU A 89 26.12 -0.87 6.54
CA LEU A 89 25.63 -2.05 5.83
C LEU A 89 24.19 -2.35 6.27
N ASP A 90 23.25 -2.41 5.33
CA ASP A 90 21.82 -2.54 5.56
C ASP A 90 21.17 -1.41 6.41
N GLY A 91 21.89 -0.31 6.65
CA GLY A 91 21.33 0.90 7.23
C GLY A 91 20.48 1.64 6.19
N TRP A 92 19.33 2.18 6.59
CA TRP A 92 18.49 3.05 5.78
C TRP A 92 18.49 4.44 6.40
N GLY A 93 19.27 5.36 5.87
CA GLY A 93 19.36 6.74 6.38
C GLY A 93 18.51 7.69 5.54
N GLN A 94 17.89 8.67 6.20
CA GLN A 94 17.19 9.75 5.52
C GLN A 94 18.20 10.59 4.72
N ILE A 95 17.92 10.81 3.45
CA ILE A 95 18.74 11.64 2.56
C ILE A 95 18.05 12.94 2.15
N LYS A 96 16.70 12.98 2.18
CA LYS A 96 15.97 14.17 1.76
C LYS A 96 14.60 14.23 2.43
N LYS A 97 14.15 15.44 2.75
CA LYS A 97 12.76 15.80 2.99
C LYS A 97 12.25 16.50 1.73
N LEU A 98 11.17 15.99 1.15
CA LEU A 98 10.49 16.56 0.00
C LEU A 98 9.27 17.34 0.49
N VAL A 99 9.08 18.53 -0.06
CA VAL A 99 7.92 19.38 0.16
C VAL A 99 7.53 19.98 -1.19
N ALA A 100 6.26 20.31 -1.36
CA ALA A 100 5.81 21.02 -2.56
C ALA A 100 6.43 22.42 -2.61
N SER A 101 6.80 22.88 -3.80
CA SER A 101 7.39 24.23 -3.99
C SER A 101 6.41 25.37 -3.69
N ASP A 102 5.12 25.08 -3.72
CA ASP A 102 3.99 25.98 -3.44
C ASP A 102 3.11 25.48 -2.30
N ALA A 103 3.70 24.72 -1.36
CA ALA A 103 2.99 24.16 -0.21
C ALA A 103 2.18 25.20 0.57
N ASP A 104 0.93 24.87 0.86
CA ASP A 104 0.02 25.67 1.69
C ASP A 104 -0.68 24.77 2.74
N ALA A 105 -1.43 25.40 3.65
CA ALA A 105 -2.17 24.69 4.69
C ALA A 105 -3.22 23.75 4.10
N GLU A 106 -3.33 22.56 4.68
CA GLU A 106 -4.28 21.49 4.31
C GLU A 106 -4.04 20.87 2.92
N ASP A 107 -2.87 21.08 2.31
CA ASP A 107 -2.48 20.41 1.06
C ASP A 107 -2.30 18.91 1.22
N VAL A 108 -1.97 18.47 2.44
CA VAL A 108 -1.71 17.07 2.83
C VAL A 108 -0.71 16.36 1.89
N PHE A 109 0.35 17.07 1.46
CA PHE A 109 1.41 16.51 0.63
C PHE A 109 2.03 15.28 1.30
N GLY A 110 2.13 14.18 0.58
CA GLY A 110 2.58 12.90 1.14
C GLY A 110 1.44 11.94 1.50
N VAL A 111 0.18 12.27 1.21
CA VAL A 111 -0.96 11.36 1.39
C VAL A 111 -0.77 10.07 0.58
N SER A 112 -0.15 10.15 -0.57
CA SER A 112 0.26 9.02 -1.39
C SER A 112 1.65 9.23 -1.97
N VAL A 113 2.44 8.16 -2.09
CA VAL A 113 3.80 8.22 -2.64
C VAL A 113 4.08 7.04 -3.55
N ALA A 114 4.86 7.27 -4.59
CA ALA A 114 5.36 6.23 -5.50
C ALA A 114 6.79 6.56 -5.96
N ILE A 115 7.60 5.54 -6.23
CA ILE A 115 8.98 5.69 -6.67
C ILE A 115 9.32 4.67 -7.76
N SER A 116 9.94 5.13 -8.84
CA SER A 116 10.41 4.27 -9.94
C SER A 116 11.73 4.83 -10.49
N GLY A 117 12.80 4.06 -10.35
CA GLY A 117 14.13 4.47 -10.77
C GLY A 117 14.58 5.80 -10.15
N ASP A 118 14.77 6.81 -10.98
CA ASP A 118 15.24 8.14 -10.59
C ASP A 118 14.10 9.15 -10.32
N TYR A 119 12.84 8.69 -10.29
CA TYR A 119 11.68 9.54 -10.11
C TYR A 119 10.90 9.18 -8.84
N ALA A 120 10.50 10.20 -8.09
CA ALA A 120 9.59 10.11 -6.96
C ALA A 120 8.35 10.95 -7.24
N LEU A 121 7.16 10.39 -7.01
CA LEU A 121 5.86 11.04 -7.21
C LEU A 121 5.14 11.11 -5.86
N VAL A 122 4.63 12.28 -5.53
CA VAL A 122 3.98 12.54 -4.24
C VAL A 122 2.65 13.23 -4.47
N GLY A 123 1.57 12.69 -3.92
CA GLY A 123 0.23 13.26 -3.98
C GLY A 123 -0.02 14.30 -2.90
N ALA A 124 -0.88 15.27 -3.20
CA ALA A 124 -1.36 16.33 -2.34
C ALA A 124 -2.83 16.61 -2.69
N GLU A 125 -3.73 15.78 -2.21
CA GLU A 125 -5.16 15.82 -2.57
C GLU A 125 -5.89 17.07 -2.09
N GLY A 126 -5.35 17.71 -1.06
CA GLY A 126 -5.90 18.93 -0.48
C GLY A 126 -5.48 20.19 -1.22
N GLU A 127 -4.52 20.11 -2.14
CA GLU A 127 -4.00 21.26 -2.87
C GLU A 127 -5.14 22.06 -3.54
N GLY A 128 -5.21 23.36 -3.21
CA GLY A 128 -6.31 24.21 -3.62
C GLY A 128 -6.09 24.98 -4.92
N GLY A 129 -4.87 25.34 -5.23
CA GLY A 129 -4.54 26.20 -6.35
C GLY A 129 -5.42 27.45 -6.39
N SER A 130 -6.20 27.61 -7.45
CA SER A 130 -7.19 28.70 -7.59
C SER A 130 -8.58 28.32 -7.09
N GLY A 131 -8.74 27.22 -6.33
CA GLY A 131 -10.02 26.69 -5.87
C GLY A 131 -9.94 26.06 -4.49
N SER A 132 -10.72 25.01 -4.27
CA SER A 132 -10.74 24.22 -3.03
C SER A 132 -10.48 22.75 -3.38
N LYS A 133 -9.46 22.14 -2.76
CA LYS A 133 -9.14 20.71 -2.85
C LYS A 133 -9.20 20.14 -4.29
N ARG A 134 -8.67 20.89 -5.24
CA ARG A 134 -8.56 20.41 -6.62
C ARG A 134 -7.62 19.23 -6.71
N GLY A 135 -6.63 19.25 -5.82
CA GLY A 135 -5.59 18.28 -5.71
C GLY A 135 -4.49 18.41 -6.76
N ALA A 136 -3.34 17.88 -6.43
CA ALA A 136 -2.17 17.80 -7.30
C ALA A 136 -1.29 16.59 -6.95
N ALA A 137 -0.36 16.29 -7.84
CA ALA A 137 0.79 15.46 -7.50
C ALA A 137 2.08 16.18 -7.92
N TYR A 138 3.18 15.86 -7.26
CA TYR A 138 4.47 16.52 -7.51
C TYR A 138 5.49 15.47 -7.87
N LEU A 139 6.17 15.71 -8.98
CA LEU A 139 7.21 14.83 -9.52
C LEU A 139 8.59 15.39 -9.20
N PHE A 140 9.42 14.56 -8.61
CA PHE A 140 10.81 14.85 -8.27
C PHE A 140 11.73 13.96 -9.10
N TYR A 141 12.86 14.55 -9.51
CA TYR A 141 13.91 13.82 -10.22
C TYR A 141 15.21 13.84 -9.43
N ARG A 142 15.86 12.67 -9.36
CA ARG A 142 17.02 12.41 -8.54
C ARG A 142 18.15 13.45 -8.72
N ASN A 143 18.45 13.83 -9.94
CA ASN A 143 19.57 14.73 -10.23
C ASN A 143 19.12 16.18 -10.49
N GLN A 144 17.88 16.54 -10.23
CA GLN A 144 17.42 17.92 -10.32
C GLN A 144 18.05 18.78 -9.21
N GLY A 145 18.76 19.82 -9.61
CA GLY A 145 19.49 20.71 -8.69
C GLY A 145 20.83 20.17 -8.20
N GLY A 146 21.34 19.09 -8.77
CA GLY A 146 22.62 18.45 -8.44
C GLY A 146 22.49 16.94 -8.27
N ALA A 147 23.61 16.23 -8.21
CA ALA A 147 23.63 14.78 -8.04
C ALA A 147 22.93 14.36 -6.73
N ASP A 148 22.01 13.39 -6.82
CA ASP A 148 21.23 12.84 -5.70
C ASP A 148 20.43 13.90 -4.89
N ASN A 149 20.15 15.08 -5.49
CA ASN A 149 19.44 16.15 -4.79
C ASN A 149 17.93 15.96 -4.72
N TRP A 150 17.34 15.15 -5.62
CA TRP A 150 15.88 14.91 -5.64
C TRP A 150 15.06 16.20 -5.64
N GLY A 151 15.30 17.07 -6.63
CA GLY A 151 14.55 18.32 -6.79
C GLY A 151 13.22 18.11 -7.52
N GLU A 152 12.24 18.97 -7.22
CA GLU A 152 10.97 19.02 -7.93
C GLU A 152 11.18 19.43 -9.39
N ILE A 153 10.54 18.73 -10.30
CA ILE A 153 10.60 19.03 -11.75
C ILE A 153 9.23 19.39 -12.33
N LYS A 154 8.14 18.93 -11.69
CA LYS A 154 6.80 19.16 -12.24
C LYS A 154 5.72 19.07 -11.18
N LYS A 155 4.83 20.05 -11.15
CA LYS A 155 3.50 19.93 -10.56
C LYS A 155 2.55 19.31 -11.59
N ILE A 156 1.88 18.23 -11.21
CA ILE A 156 0.96 17.45 -12.02
C ILE A 156 -0.46 17.84 -11.61
N VAL A 157 -1.22 18.36 -12.55
CA VAL A 157 -2.63 18.77 -12.37
C VAL A 157 -3.47 18.23 -13.54
N ALA A 158 -4.74 17.95 -13.28
CA ALA A 158 -5.66 17.56 -14.34
C ALA A 158 -6.01 18.77 -15.20
N SER A 159 -6.13 18.57 -16.51
CA SER A 159 -6.48 19.65 -17.46
C SER A 159 -7.90 20.19 -17.27
N ASP A 160 -8.77 19.41 -16.66
CA ASP A 160 -10.16 19.69 -16.34
C ASP A 160 -10.42 19.77 -14.83
N ALA A 161 -9.36 19.97 -14.01
CA ALA A 161 -9.45 20.01 -12.56
C ALA A 161 -10.51 20.99 -12.05
N ALA A 162 -11.42 20.50 -11.22
CA ALA A 162 -12.45 21.28 -10.55
C ALA A 162 -12.30 21.21 -9.02
N ASN A 163 -13.10 22.01 -8.31
CA ASN A 163 -13.09 21.99 -6.86
C ASN A 163 -13.52 20.63 -6.32
N ASP A 164 -12.84 20.20 -5.28
CA ASP A 164 -13.10 18.97 -4.53
C ASP A 164 -12.88 17.67 -5.33
N ASP A 165 -12.19 17.70 -6.49
CA ASP A 165 -11.81 16.50 -7.28
C ASP A 165 -10.79 15.61 -6.57
N MET A 166 -9.97 16.19 -5.68
CA MET A 166 -8.95 15.51 -4.88
C MET A 166 -7.93 14.73 -5.72
N LEU A 167 -7.43 15.31 -6.82
CA LEU A 167 -6.34 14.70 -7.59
C LEU A 167 -5.12 14.46 -6.70
N GLY A 168 -4.49 13.29 -6.78
CA GLY A 168 -3.33 12.95 -5.96
C GLY A 168 -3.66 12.14 -4.70
N TYR A 169 -4.94 11.80 -4.45
CA TYR A 169 -5.33 10.87 -3.40
C TYR A 169 -4.59 9.54 -3.52
N SER A 170 -4.38 9.07 -4.73
CA SER A 170 -3.56 7.90 -5.04
C SER A 170 -2.67 8.17 -6.25
N VAL A 171 -1.41 7.79 -6.18
CA VAL A 171 -0.43 7.97 -7.26
C VAL A 171 0.37 6.70 -7.52
N ALA A 172 0.71 6.47 -8.78
CA ALA A 172 1.58 5.38 -9.22
C ALA A 172 2.48 5.82 -10.37
N ILE A 173 3.68 5.23 -10.45
CA ILE A 173 4.67 5.50 -11.50
C ILE A 173 5.35 4.20 -11.94
N ASP A 174 5.43 3.95 -13.23
CA ASP A 174 6.29 2.92 -13.82
C ASP A 174 6.95 3.44 -15.10
N GLY A 175 8.29 3.57 -15.07
CA GLY A 175 9.06 4.11 -16.19
C GLY A 175 8.63 5.51 -16.61
N ASP A 176 8.09 5.62 -17.83
CA ASP A 176 7.71 6.90 -18.45
C ASP A 176 6.24 7.28 -18.23
N TYR A 177 5.49 6.53 -17.44
CA TYR A 177 4.07 6.75 -17.19
C TYR A 177 3.77 7.00 -15.72
N LEU A 178 2.86 7.98 -15.46
CA LEU A 178 2.24 8.23 -14.17
C LEU A 178 0.74 7.98 -14.27
N VAL A 179 0.15 7.45 -13.21
CA VAL A 179 -1.30 7.42 -13.00
C VAL A 179 -1.60 8.16 -11.71
N VAL A 180 -2.55 9.09 -11.77
CA VAL A 180 -2.97 9.90 -10.62
C VAL A 180 -4.48 9.82 -10.50
N GLY A 181 -4.98 9.38 -9.36
CA GLY A 181 -6.40 9.26 -9.07
C GLY A 181 -7.00 10.59 -8.60
N ALA A 182 -8.26 10.82 -8.97
CA ALA A 182 -9.13 11.91 -8.54
C ALA A 182 -10.50 11.28 -8.24
N ASP A 183 -10.63 10.67 -7.07
CA ASP A 183 -11.76 9.81 -6.73
C ASP A 183 -13.09 10.56 -6.60
N ARG A 184 -13.06 11.88 -6.46
CA ARG A 184 -14.23 12.73 -6.35
C ARG A 184 -14.52 13.56 -7.59
N GLU A 185 -13.80 13.34 -8.68
CA GLU A 185 -14.11 13.98 -9.96
C GLU A 185 -15.56 13.67 -10.36
N ASP A 186 -16.33 14.71 -10.68
CA ASP A 186 -17.78 14.59 -10.88
C ASP A 186 -18.16 13.99 -12.27
N GLY A 187 -17.40 14.29 -13.30
CA GLY A 187 -17.75 13.89 -14.67
C GLY A 187 -19.11 14.41 -15.08
N ALA A 188 -19.97 13.50 -15.50
CA ALA A 188 -21.37 13.80 -15.85
C ALA A 188 -22.34 13.59 -14.67
N GLY A 189 -21.84 13.55 -13.42
CA GLY A 189 -22.66 13.25 -12.23
C GLY A 189 -22.10 13.82 -10.96
N THR A 190 -21.92 12.99 -9.92
CA THR A 190 -21.40 13.38 -8.61
C THR A 190 -20.42 12.33 -8.12
N ASN A 191 -19.17 12.71 -7.81
CA ASN A 191 -18.12 11.84 -7.28
C ASN A 191 -18.00 10.51 -8.07
N ARG A 192 -18.10 10.55 -9.38
CA ARG A 192 -17.93 9.35 -10.22
C ARG A 192 -16.49 8.86 -10.18
N GLY A 193 -15.59 9.82 -10.07
CA GLY A 193 -14.16 9.64 -10.04
C GLY A 193 -13.52 9.46 -11.41
N ALA A 194 -12.23 9.78 -11.47
CA ALA A 194 -11.38 9.60 -12.64
C ALA A 194 -9.96 9.22 -12.23
N ALA A 195 -9.19 8.70 -13.17
CA ALA A 195 -7.75 8.61 -13.06
C ALA A 195 -7.10 9.23 -14.29
N TYR A 196 -5.97 9.89 -14.09
CA TYR A 196 -5.31 10.61 -15.17
C TYR A 196 -3.95 9.99 -15.44
N LEU A 197 -3.69 9.71 -16.71
CA LEU A 197 -2.44 9.19 -17.23
C LEU A 197 -1.60 10.34 -17.75
N PHE A 198 -0.34 10.39 -17.31
CA PHE A 198 0.67 11.32 -17.79
C PHE A 198 1.81 10.53 -18.42
N TYR A 199 2.33 11.06 -19.52
CA TYR A 199 3.45 10.45 -20.23
C TYR A 199 4.65 11.42 -20.27
N ARG A 200 5.83 10.90 -20.02
CA ARG A 200 7.05 11.68 -19.91
C ARG A 200 7.31 12.63 -21.09
N ASN A 201 7.10 12.15 -22.30
CA ASN A 201 7.37 12.93 -23.51
C ASN A 201 6.10 13.50 -24.16
N GLN A 202 4.98 13.57 -23.45
CA GLN A 202 3.77 14.20 -23.95
C GLN A 202 3.94 15.71 -24.08
N GLY A 203 3.78 16.21 -25.31
CA GLY A 203 3.94 17.62 -25.64
C GLY A 203 5.39 18.03 -25.97
N SER A 204 6.37 17.54 -25.24
CA SER A 204 7.80 17.70 -25.50
C SER A 204 8.61 16.71 -24.64
N ALA A 205 9.93 16.61 -24.87
CA ALA A 205 10.80 15.76 -24.08
C ALA A 205 10.77 16.16 -22.60
N ASP A 206 10.65 15.17 -21.72
CA ASP A 206 10.62 15.30 -20.25
C ASP A 206 9.52 16.23 -19.71
N ASN A 207 8.46 16.48 -20.49
CA ASN A 207 7.39 17.39 -20.08
C ASN A 207 6.37 16.77 -19.11
N TRP A 208 6.24 15.43 -19.07
CA TRP A 208 5.26 14.74 -18.24
C TRP A 208 3.85 15.34 -18.41
N GLY A 209 3.40 15.47 -19.66
CA GLY A 209 2.07 16.02 -19.99
C GLY A 209 0.97 15.01 -19.77
N GLN A 210 -0.26 15.52 -19.50
CA GLN A 210 -1.45 14.68 -19.44
C GLN A 210 -1.68 14.03 -20.81
N PHE A 211 -1.87 12.71 -20.79
CA PHE A 211 -2.01 11.92 -22.00
C PHE A 211 -3.44 11.36 -22.15
N PHE A 212 -4.00 10.84 -21.06
CA PHE A 212 -5.35 10.29 -21.04
C PHE A 212 -6.09 10.62 -19.74
N LYS A 213 -7.44 10.64 -19.81
CA LYS A 213 -8.35 10.53 -18.67
C LYS A 213 -9.01 9.16 -18.73
N LEU A 214 -8.85 8.37 -17.70
CA LEU A 214 -9.47 7.06 -17.54
C LEU A 214 -10.74 7.19 -16.71
N THR A 215 -11.81 6.60 -17.20
CA THR A 215 -13.09 6.49 -16.49
C THR A 215 -13.65 5.10 -16.68
N ALA A 216 -14.48 4.62 -15.75
CA ALA A 216 -15.16 3.35 -15.92
C ALA A 216 -16.24 3.44 -17.00
N ASP A 217 -16.37 2.42 -17.85
CA ASP A 217 -17.44 2.35 -18.88
C ASP A 217 -18.84 2.35 -18.25
N ASP A 218 -18.95 1.90 -17.00
CA ASP A 218 -20.17 1.84 -16.20
C ASP A 218 -20.15 2.83 -15.03
N ALA A 219 -19.45 3.96 -15.18
CA ALA A 219 -19.35 5.01 -14.17
C ALA A 219 -20.73 5.47 -13.68
N ALA A 220 -20.91 5.52 -12.37
CA ALA A 220 -22.12 6.00 -11.72
C ALA A 220 -21.78 6.91 -10.54
N ASP A 221 -22.76 7.68 -10.09
CA ASP A 221 -22.57 8.63 -9.01
C ASP A 221 -22.10 7.96 -7.73
N ASN A 222 -21.13 8.58 -7.07
CA ASN A 222 -20.49 8.13 -5.84
C ASN A 222 -19.71 6.80 -5.94
N ASN A 223 -19.34 6.35 -7.13
CA ASN A 223 -18.51 5.16 -7.32
C ASN A 223 -17.06 5.37 -6.90
N GLN A 224 -16.60 6.62 -6.91
CA GLN A 224 -15.22 7.02 -6.55
C GLN A 224 -14.15 6.20 -7.29
N PHE A 225 -14.26 6.13 -8.62
CA PHE A 225 -13.22 5.56 -9.48
C PHE A 225 -11.94 6.40 -9.36
N GLY A 226 -10.78 5.78 -9.24
CA GLY A 226 -9.54 6.50 -8.96
C GLY A 226 -9.14 6.52 -7.47
N TYR A 227 -9.96 5.89 -6.60
CA TYR A 227 -9.66 5.76 -5.16
C TYR A 227 -8.30 5.12 -4.89
N ARG A 228 -7.91 4.12 -5.67
CA ARG A 228 -6.56 3.57 -5.71
C ARG A 228 -6.13 3.37 -7.15
N VAL A 229 -4.86 3.62 -7.42
CA VAL A 229 -4.26 3.40 -8.74
C VAL A 229 -2.94 2.66 -8.61
N ASP A 230 -2.64 1.78 -9.57
CA ASP A 230 -1.31 1.21 -9.77
C ASP A 230 -1.06 1.04 -11.27
N ILE A 231 0.22 1.00 -11.68
CA ILE A 231 0.61 0.85 -13.08
C ILE A 231 1.83 -0.05 -13.17
N LYS A 232 1.79 -0.98 -14.13
CA LYS A 232 2.95 -1.83 -14.46
C LYS A 232 2.98 -2.17 -15.94
N GLY A 233 4.05 -1.74 -16.61
CA GLY A 233 4.23 -1.96 -18.06
C GLY A 233 3.07 -1.36 -18.86
N ASP A 234 2.36 -2.22 -19.57
CA ASP A 234 1.24 -1.82 -20.45
C ASP A 234 -0.13 -1.83 -19.73
N PHE A 235 -0.17 -2.01 -18.43
CA PHE A 235 -1.41 -2.10 -17.67
C PHE A 235 -1.49 -1.04 -16.58
N ALA A 236 -2.65 -0.36 -16.50
CA ALA A 236 -3.05 0.49 -15.38
C ALA A 236 -4.25 -0.14 -14.67
N LEU A 237 -4.19 -0.20 -13.33
CA LEU A 237 -5.23 -0.76 -12.48
C LEU A 237 -5.84 0.35 -11.64
N VAL A 238 -7.17 0.46 -11.63
CA VAL A 238 -7.90 1.53 -10.95
C VAL A 238 -9.01 0.94 -10.08
N GLY A 239 -9.05 1.31 -8.82
CA GLY A 239 -10.05 0.90 -7.85
C GLY A 239 -11.25 1.85 -7.81
N SER A 240 -12.42 1.29 -7.53
CA SER A 240 -13.69 1.99 -7.36
C SER A 240 -14.50 1.29 -6.26
N PRO A 241 -14.15 1.52 -4.97
CA PRO A 241 -14.65 0.69 -3.86
C PRO A 241 -16.14 0.86 -3.59
N PHE A 242 -16.75 1.94 -4.05
CA PHE A 242 -18.18 2.20 -3.87
C PHE A 242 -19.04 1.84 -5.10
N SER A 243 -18.41 1.24 -6.14
CA SER A 243 -19.15 0.72 -7.28
C SER A 243 -20.23 -0.26 -6.84
N ALA A 244 -21.50 0.04 -7.18
CA ALA A 244 -22.62 -0.66 -6.60
C ALA A 244 -22.85 -2.05 -7.23
N GLY A 245 -22.64 -2.23 -8.52
CA GLY A 245 -23.03 -3.47 -9.18
C GLY A 245 -24.50 -3.82 -8.89
N ALA A 246 -24.77 -5.05 -8.46
CA ALA A 246 -26.08 -5.49 -8.03
C ALA A 246 -26.31 -5.35 -6.50
N GLY A 247 -25.65 -4.41 -5.83
CA GLY A 247 -25.76 -4.14 -4.38
C GLY A 247 -25.08 -2.84 -4.02
N THR A 248 -25.04 -2.46 -2.74
CA THR A 248 -24.38 -1.26 -2.26
C THR A 248 -22.91 -1.55 -1.93
N GLY A 249 -21.98 -0.64 -2.28
CA GLY A 249 -20.58 -0.68 -1.84
C GLY A 249 -19.84 -2.00 -2.08
N ARG A 250 -20.20 -2.76 -3.13
CA ARG A 250 -19.50 -4.01 -3.47
C ARG A 250 -18.09 -3.78 -3.92
N GLY A 251 -17.88 -2.66 -4.62
CA GLY A 251 -16.62 -2.30 -5.20
C GLY A 251 -16.26 -3.06 -6.47
N ALA A 252 -15.30 -2.50 -7.18
CA ALA A 252 -14.71 -3.08 -8.38
C ALA A 252 -13.27 -2.58 -8.55
N ALA A 253 -12.47 -3.31 -9.30
CA ALA A 253 -11.25 -2.80 -9.88
C ALA A 253 -11.35 -2.87 -11.41
N TYR A 254 -10.69 -1.93 -12.09
CA TYR A 254 -10.74 -1.82 -13.54
C TYR A 254 -9.32 -1.85 -14.09
N LEU A 255 -9.11 -2.76 -15.03
CA LEU A 255 -7.83 -2.91 -15.70
C LEU A 255 -7.91 -2.25 -17.07
N PHE A 256 -6.99 -1.34 -17.34
CA PHE A 256 -6.78 -0.68 -18.60
C PHE A 256 -5.54 -1.23 -19.28
N TYR A 257 -5.61 -1.46 -20.58
CA TYR A 257 -4.50 -1.93 -21.37
C TYR A 257 -4.09 -0.88 -22.39
N ARG A 258 -2.78 -0.61 -22.48
CA ARG A 258 -2.20 0.45 -23.29
C ARG A 258 -2.64 0.41 -24.76
N ASN A 259 -2.75 -0.77 -25.33
CA ASN A 259 -3.11 -0.90 -26.75
C ASN A 259 -4.57 -1.35 -26.97
N GLN A 260 -5.42 -1.26 -25.97
CA GLN A 260 -6.85 -1.55 -26.11
C GLN A 260 -7.53 -0.46 -26.94
N GLY A 261 -8.08 -0.85 -28.10
CA GLY A 261 -8.73 0.08 -29.03
C GLY A 261 -7.78 0.81 -29.98
N GLY A 262 -6.49 0.52 -29.96
CA GLY A 262 -5.46 1.09 -30.82
C GLY A 262 -4.14 1.32 -30.07
N ALA A 263 -3.08 1.66 -30.80
CA ALA A 263 -1.78 1.92 -30.19
C ALA A 263 -1.86 3.10 -29.21
N ASP A 264 -1.33 2.91 -28.01
CA ASP A 264 -1.29 3.91 -26.92
C ASP A 264 -2.67 4.49 -26.53
N ASN A 265 -3.76 3.74 -26.75
CA ASN A 265 -5.13 4.23 -26.51
C ASN A 265 -5.62 4.01 -25.06
N TRP A 266 -4.95 3.21 -24.26
CA TRP A 266 -5.30 2.96 -22.85
C TRP A 266 -6.79 2.72 -22.59
N GLY A 267 -7.42 1.84 -23.37
CA GLY A 267 -8.84 1.51 -23.21
C GLY A 267 -9.09 0.57 -22.03
N GLN A 268 -10.32 0.62 -21.47
CA GLN A 268 -10.74 -0.35 -20.46
C GLN A 268 -10.72 -1.75 -21.04
N PHE A 269 -9.97 -2.63 -20.39
CA PHE A 269 -9.74 -4.00 -20.84
C PHE A 269 -10.58 -5.01 -20.07
N ARG A 270 -10.66 -4.85 -18.74
CA ARG A 270 -11.43 -5.73 -17.85
C ARG A 270 -12.01 -4.97 -16.67
N LYS A 271 -13.19 -5.37 -16.24
CA LYS A 271 -13.71 -5.12 -14.90
C LYS A 271 -13.41 -6.36 -14.06
N ILE A 272 -12.72 -6.17 -12.96
CA ILE A 272 -12.30 -7.22 -12.02
C ILE A 272 -13.25 -7.22 -10.84
N LEU A 273 -13.82 -8.37 -10.55
CA LEU A 273 -14.76 -8.59 -9.46
C LEU A 273 -14.36 -9.85 -8.67
N PRO A 274 -14.63 -9.92 -7.37
CA PRO A 274 -14.44 -11.15 -6.61
C PRO A 274 -15.45 -12.21 -7.03
N SER A 275 -15.10 -13.48 -6.89
CA SER A 275 -15.98 -14.62 -7.22
C SER A 275 -17.15 -14.77 -6.22
N ASP A 276 -17.05 -14.17 -5.05
CA ASP A 276 -18.00 -14.20 -3.95
C ASP A 276 -18.42 -12.76 -3.53
N PRO A 277 -19.00 -11.96 -4.43
CA PRO A 277 -19.28 -10.55 -4.18
C PRO A 277 -20.29 -10.37 -3.04
N ALA A 278 -19.95 -9.55 -2.05
CA ALA A 278 -20.84 -9.17 -0.96
C ALA A 278 -21.09 -7.65 -0.98
N SER A 279 -22.12 -7.17 -0.29
CA SER A 279 -22.38 -5.74 -0.14
C SER A 279 -21.47 -5.14 0.94
N ASP A 280 -21.13 -3.87 0.75
CA ASP A 280 -20.38 -3.04 1.69
C ASP A 280 -18.98 -3.58 2.07
N VAL A 281 -18.36 -4.35 1.17
CA VAL A 281 -17.01 -4.93 1.37
C VAL A 281 -15.90 -4.07 0.75
N TRP A 282 -16.23 -3.09 -0.10
CA TRP A 282 -15.34 -2.10 -0.71
C TRP A 282 -14.17 -2.74 -1.48
N PHE A 283 -14.47 -3.74 -2.31
CA PHE A 283 -13.46 -4.36 -3.18
C PHE A 283 -12.83 -3.30 -4.10
N GLY A 284 -11.50 -3.25 -4.13
CA GLY A 284 -10.76 -2.21 -4.85
C GLY A 284 -10.34 -1.02 -3.99
N SER A 285 -10.56 -1.07 -2.67
CA SER A 285 -10.04 -0.07 -1.73
C SER A 285 -8.51 -0.13 -1.56
N ALA A 286 -7.90 -1.26 -1.88
CA ALA A 286 -6.46 -1.44 -2.02
C ALA A 286 -6.18 -2.30 -3.25
N LEU A 287 -5.09 -2.01 -3.95
CA LEU A 287 -4.72 -2.78 -5.14
C LEU A 287 -3.23 -2.69 -5.47
N SER A 288 -2.76 -3.69 -6.19
CA SER A 288 -1.39 -3.74 -6.70
C SER A 288 -1.32 -4.63 -7.94
N ILE A 289 -0.47 -4.26 -8.90
CA ILE A 289 -0.17 -5.04 -10.09
C ILE A 289 1.33 -5.28 -10.22
N ASP A 290 1.74 -6.52 -10.50
CA ASP A 290 3.11 -6.86 -10.89
C ASP A 290 3.12 -7.98 -11.94
N GLY A 291 3.58 -7.65 -13.14
CA GLY A 291 3.60 -8.57 -14.28
C GLY A 291 2.21 -9.13 -14.61
N ASP A 292 2.04 -10.44 -14.44
CA ASP A 292 0.80 -11.17 -14.74
C ASP A 292 -0.09 -11.38 -13.50
N LEU A 293 0.16 -10.67 -12.41
CA LEU A 293 -0.57 -10.81 -11.15
C LEU A 293 -1.23 -9.49 -10.72
N LEU A 294 -2.45 -9.58 -10.19
CA LEU A 294 -3.14 -8.50 -9.49
C LEU A 294 -3.47 -8.95 -8.07
N ALA A 295 -3.28 -8.08 -7.10
CA ALA A 295 -3.84 -8.20 -5.76
C ALA A 295 -4.84 -7.08 -5.52
N VAL A 296 -6.01 -7.41 -4.97
CA VAL A 296 -7.07 -6.45 -4.66
C VAL A 296 -7.55 -6.69 -3.23
N GLY A 297 -7.44 -5.67 -2.39
CA GLY A 297 -7.85 -5.72 -1.00
C GLY A 297 -9.31 -5.31 -0.80
N THR A 298 -9.88 -5.83 0.28
CA THR A 298 -11.22 -5.53 0.76
C THR A 298 -11.25 -5.70 2.28
N ALA A 299 -10.95 -4.63 2.99
CA ALA A 299 -10.80 -4.66 4.45
C ALA A 299 -12.11 -4.92 5.21
N TRP A 300 -13.25 -4.72 4.58
CA TRP A 300 -14.60 -4.90 5.15
C TRP A 300 -15.24 -6.25 4.80
N ASP A 301 -14.47 -7.21 4.28
CA ASP A 301 -14.96 -8.58 4.04
C ASP A 301 -15.24 -9.31 5.37
N ASP A 302 -16.38 -10.01 5.45
CA ASP A 302 -16.87 -10.64 6.68
C ASP A 302 -16.52 -12.14 6.79
N THR A 303 -15.74 -12.70 5.88
CA THR A 303 -15.51 -14.15 5.79
C THR A 303 -14.93 -14.77 7.06
N GLY A 304 -14.02 -14.06 7.75
CA GLY A 304 -13.41 -14.51 9.02
C GLY A 304 -14.07 -13.89 10.27
N GLY A 305 -15.19 -13.18 10.10
CA GLY A 305 -15.87 -12.36 11.09
C GLY A 305 -16.16 -10.98 10.54
N SER A 306 -17.04 -10.20 11.17
CA SER A 306 -17.39 -8.85 10.70
C SER A 306 -16.13 -8.00 10.53
N ASN A 307 -15.92 -7.42 9.32
CA ASN A 307 -14.76 -6.61 8.95
C ASN A 307 -13.41 -7.33 9.19
N SER A 308 -13.35 -8.65 9.11
CA SER A 308 -12.08 -9.38 9.25
C SER A 308 -11.15 -9.08 8.08
N GLY A 309 -11.72 -8.75 6.93
CA GLY A 309 -11.03 -8.41 5.71
C GLY A 309 -10.55 -9.59 4.88
N ALA A 310 -10.28 -9.33 3.61
CA ALA A 310 -9.72 -10.28 2.66
C ALA A 310 -8.86 -9.56 1.61
N ALA A 311 -8.04 -10.33 0.89
CA ALA A 311 -7.40 -9.90 -0.34
C ALA A 311 -7.61 -10.96 -1.42
N TYR A 312 -7.78 -10.53 -2.65
CA TYR A 312 -8.03 -11.41 -3.78
C TYR A 312 -6.87 -11.33 -4.76
N LEU A 313 -6.40 -12.47 -5.20
CA LEU A 313 -5.31 -12.59 -6.16
C LEU A 313 -5.86 -13.09 -7.50
N PHE A 314 -5.45 -12.41 -8.57
CA PHE A 314 -5.84 -12.72 -9.94
C PHE A 314 -4.60 -12.95 -10.78
N SER A 315 -4.70 -13.80 -11.78
CA SER A 315 -3.63 -14.07 -12.74
C SER A 315 -4.12 -13.87 -14.18
N ARG A 316 -3.25 -13.28 -14.99
CA ARG A 316 -3.54 -12.89 -16.38
C ARG A 316 -4.16 -14.00 -17.22
N ASN A 317 -3.64 -15.21 -17.13
CA ASN A 317 -4.08 -16.31 -17.97
C ASN A 317 -5.01 -17.31 -17.27
N GLN A 318 -5.45 -17.00 -16.06
CA GLN A 318 -6.43 -17.84 -15.37
C GLN A 318 -7.80 -17.75 -16.04
N GLY A 319 -8.32 -18.90 -16.47
CA GLY A 319 -9.60 -18.99 -17.18
C GLY A 319 -9.50 -18.71 -18.68
N GLY A 320 -8.31 -18.54 -19.24
CA GLY A 320 -8.02 -18.30 -20.65
C GLY A 320 -7.00 -17.18 -20.84
N ALA A 321 -6.51 -17.00 -22.06
CA ALA A 321 -5.53 -15.98 -22.38
C ALA A 321 -6.07 -14.58 -22.06
N ASP A 322 -5.29 -13.78 -21.34
CA ASP A 322 -5.61 -12.40 -20.93
C ASP A 322 -6.96 -12.26 -20.20
N ASN A 323 -7.44 -13.33 -19.55
CA ASN A 323 -8.73 -13.31 -18.85
C ASN A 323 -8.67 -12.66 -17.46
N TRP A 324 -7.50 -12.64 -16.82
CA TRP A 324 -7.32 -12.09 -15.48
C TRP A 324 -8.28 -12.70 -14.44
N GLY A 325 -8.38 -14.03 -14.45
CA GLY A 325 -9.24 -14.76 -13.53
C GLY A 325 -8.69 -14.83 -12.10
N GLN A 326 -9.61 -14.92 -11.13
CA GLN A 326 -9.24 -15.11 -9.73
C GLN A 326 -8.56 -16.46 -9.51
N ILE A 327 -7.44 -16.44 -8.80
CA ILE A 327 -6.71 -17.67 -8.43
C ILE A 327 -6.80 -17.96 -6.94
N LYS A 328 -6.95 -16.94 -6.08
CA LYS A 328 -7.01 -17.14 -4.62
C LYS A 328 -7.77 -16.01 -3.93
N LYS A 329 -8.46 -16.34 -2.84
CA LYS A 329 -8.85 -15.43 -1.76
C LYS A 329 -7.89 -15.67 -0.61
N LEU A 330 -7.24 -14.61 -0.14
CA LEU A 330 -6.29 -14.60 0.96
C LEU A 330 -6.98 -14.02 2.20
N ALA A 331 -6.75 -14.65 3.34
CA ALA A 331 -7.20 -14.17 4.64
C ALA A 331 -6.11 -14.46 5.68
N ALA A 332 -6.08 -13.71 6.76
CA ALA A 332 -5.22 -14.00 7.89
C ALA A 332 -5.58 -15.36 8.50
N SER A 333 -4.59 -16.19 8.83
CA SER A 333 -4.81 -17.51 9.46
C SER A 333 -5.42 -17.41 10.85
N ASP A 334 -5.31 -16.25 11.47
CA ASP A 334 -5.84 -15.89 12.78
C ASP A 334 -6.85 -14.72 12.68
N ALA A 335 -7.62 -14.66 11.59
CA ALA A 335 -8.59 -13.60 11.34
C ALA A 335 -9.63 -13.48 12.47
N HIS A 336 -9.87 -12.25 12.92
CA HIS A 336 -10.89 -11.92 13.90
C HIS A 336 -11.72 -10.74 13.40
N LYS A 337 -12.85 -10.54 14.07
CA LYS A 337 -13.72 -9.40 13.85
C LYS A 337 -12.91 -8.08 13.97
N ASP A 338 -13.16 -7.17 13.03
CA ASP A 338 -12.58 -5.84 12.97
C ASP A 338 -11.03 -5.80 12.83
N ASP A 339 -10.41 -6.83 12.25
CA ASP A 339 -8.96 -6.84 11.95
C ASP A 339 -8.60 -6.01 10.71
N PHE A 340 -9.54 -5.85 9.76
CA PHE A 340 -9.35 -5.11 8.51
C PHE A 340 -8.17 -5.61 7.67
N PHE A 341 -8.00 -6.93 7.52
CA PHE A 341 -6.99 -7.52 6.63
C PHE A 341 -7.25 -7.11 5.17
N GLY A 342 -6.19 -6.77 4.44
CA GLY A 342 -6.31 -6.26 3.08
C GLY A 342 -6.60 -4.76 3.00
N PHE A 343 -6.39 -4.02 4.11
CA PHE A 343 -6.45 -2.55 4.14
C PHE A 343 -5.48 -1.91 3.16
N ASP A 344 -4.26 -2.46 3.06
CA ASP A 344 -3.32 -2.20 1.98
C ASP A 344 -2.71 -3.53 1.51
N VAL A 345 -2.42 -3.64 0.20
CA VAL A 345 -1.87 -4.86 -0.40
C VAL A 345 -0.78 -4.54 -1.41
N LYS A 346 0.24 -5.39 -1.45
CA LYS A 346 1.29 -5.31 -2.48
C LYS A 346 1.63 -6.71 -2.99
N VAL A 347 1.68 -6.88 -4.31
CA VAL A 347 2.19 -8.07 -4.97
C VAL A 347 3.53 -7.75 -5.62
N ALA A 348 4.53 -8.63 -5.45
CA ALA A 348 5.80 -8.56 -6.16
C ALA A 348 6.36 -9.97 -6.34
N GLY A 349 6.50 -10.41 -7.58
CA GLY A 349 6.95 -11.75 -7.94
C GLY A 349 6.11 -12.84 -7.30
N ASP A 350 6.75 -13.69 -6.47
CA ASP A 350 6.10 -14.82 -5.81
C ASP A 350 5.53 -14.49 -4.42
N PHE A 351 5.39 -13.20 -4.07
CA PHE A 351 4.91 -12.77 -2.75
C PHE A 351 3.73 -11.81 -2.83
N VAL A 352 2.83 -11.93 -1.85
CA VAL A 352 1.79 -10.94 -1.54
C VAL A 352 1.95 -10.52 -0.09
N LEU A 353 1.99 -9.21 0.14
CA LEU A 353 1.99 -8.60 1.47
C LEU A 353 0.67 -7.88 1.68
N ALA A 354 0.00 -8.13 2.80
CA ALA A 354 -1.28 -7.50 3.16
C ALA A 354 -1.25 -6.97 4.58
N GLY A 355 -1.70 -5.75 4.78
CA GLY A 355 -1.85 -5.11 6.07
C GLY A 355 -3.20 -5.43 6.72
N ALA A 356 -3.24 -5.49 8.07
CA ALA A 356 -4.42 -5.67 8.90
C ALA A 356 -4.33 -4.68 10.07
N LEU A 357 -4.81 -3.50 9.84
CA LEU A 357 -4.43 -2.32 10.62
C LEU A 357 -4.97 -2.30 12.06
N PHE A 358 -6.08 -2.99 12.35
CA PHE A 358 -6.63 -3.09 13.71
C PHE A 358 -6.40 -4.47 14.36
N CYS A 359 -5.70 -5.38 13.70
CA CYS A 359 -5.41 -6.69 14.24
C CYS A 359 -4.64 -6.59 15.56
N GLY A 360 -5.09 -7.30 16.57
CA GLY A 360 -4.42 -7.24 17.87
C GLY A 360 -5.03 -8.12 18.93
N GLY A 361 -6.26 -8.58 18.72
CA GLY A 361 -7.06 -9.31 19.72
C GLY A 361 -7.27 -8.51 21.01
N GLY A 362 -8.38 -8.68 21.68
CA GLY A 362 -8.62 -8.07 22.99
C GLY A 362 -8.65 -6.53 23.04
N GLY A 363 -8.84 -5.84 21.91
CA GLY A 363 -9.00 -4.38 21.85
C GLY A 363 -7.68 -3.59 21.77
N ALA A 364 -6.60 -4.20 21.35
CA ALA A 364 -5.27 -3.57 21.34
C ALA A 364 -4.89 -2.86 20.02
N GLU A 365 -5.66 -2.93 18.95
CA GLU A 365 -5.48 -2.22 17.65
C GLU A 365 -4.01 -1.93 17.24
N ARG A 366 -3.12 -2.90 17.48
CA ARG A 366 -1.67 -2.72 17.23
C ARG A 366 -1.35 -2.77 15.75
N GLY A 367 -2.18 -3.53 15.03
CA GLY A 367 -1.97 -3.84 13.63
C GLY A 367 -0.95 -4.94 13.37
N GLN A 368 -1.06 -5.55 12.22
CA GLN A 368 -0.18 -6.60 11.72
C GLN A 368 -0.08 -6.53 10.21
N ALA A 369 0.90 -7.21 9.63
CA ALA A 369 0.95 -7.48 8.21
C ALA A 369 1.23 -8.98 7.98
N TYR A 370 0.73 -9.50 6.87
CA TYR A 370 0.81 -10.92 6.56
C TYR A 370 1.45 -11.13 5.19
N LEU A 371 2.43 -12.01 5.16
CA LEU A 371 3.12 -12.38 3.93
C LEU A 371 2.64 -13.74 3.45
N PHE A 372 2.31 -13.80 2.17
CA PHE A 372 1.94 -15.02 1.46
C PHE A 372 2.99 -15.32 0.38
N SER A 373 3.26 -16.60 0.17
CA SER A 373 4.16 -17.06 -0.88
C SER A 373 3.45 -18.01 -1.83
N LYS A 374 3.79 -17.90 -3.12
CA LYS A 374 3.16 -18.64 -4.23
C LYS A 374 3.09 -20.14 -4.02
N ASN A 375 4.15 -20.76 -3.51
CA ASN A 375 4.24 -22.20 -3.39
C ASN A 375 4.07 -22.73 -1.96
N GLU A 376 3.71 -21.88 -1.02
CA GLU A 376 3.41 -22.33 0.34
C GLU A 376 2.12 -23.14 0.39
N GLY A 377 2.20 -24.34 0.98
CA GLY A 377 1.09 -25.30 1.02
C GLY A 377 0.84 -26.05 -0.27
N GLY A 378 1.72 -25.93 -1.28
CA GLY A 378 1.65 -26.61 -2.59
C GLY A 378 1.88 -25.66 -3.76
N THR A 379 2.04 -26.24 -4.95
CA THR A 379 2.28 -25.45 -6.18
C THR A 379 1.16 -24.46 -6.42
N ASP A 380 1.51 -23.18 -6.60
CA ASP A 380 0.59 -22.07 -6.86
C ASP A 380 -0.53 -21.91 -5.80
N ASN A 381 -0.31 -22.40 -4.55
CA ASN A 381 -1.32 -22.35 -3.50
C ASN A 381 -1.43 -21.00 -2.80
N TRP A 382 -0.38 -20.18 -2.82
CA TRP A 382 -0.37 -18.87 -2.16
C TRP A 382 -0.72 -18.95 -0.68
N GLY A 383 0.03 -19.78 0.07
CA GLY A 383 -0.16 -19.93 1.51
C GLY A 383 0.50 -18.80 2.31
N GLN A 384 0.01 -18.57 3.52
CA GLN A 384 0.61 -17.63 4.47
C GLN A 384 1.93 -18.20 4.99
N VAL A 385 3.02 -17.43 4.85
CA VAL A 385 4.37 -17.83 5.32
C VAL A 385 4.82 -17.08 6.55
N GLN A 386 4.32 -15.86 6.76
CA GLN A 386 4.77 -15.05 7.89
C GLN A 386 3.71 -14.04 8.32
N ARG A 387 3.69 -13.79 9.63
CA ARG A 387 2.99 -12.69 10.28
C ARG A 387 4.03 -11.70 10.79
N LEU A 388 3.92 -10.45 10.38
CA LEU A 388 4.84 -9.36 10.70
C LEU A 388 4.21 -8.47 11.77
N ARG A 389 5.03 -8.02 12.71
CA ARG A 389 4.65 -7.13 13.79
C ARG A 389 5.73 -6.09 14.05
N ALA A 390 5.34 -4.94 14.54
CA ALA A 390 6.28 -3.99 15.11
C ALA A 390 6.97 -4.61 16.32
N SER A 391 8.29 -4.47 16.42
CA SER A 391 9.08 -5.02 17.55
C SER A 391 8.81 -4.31 18.89
N ASP A 392 8.34 -3.08 18.82
CA ASP A 392 8.01 -2.17 19.91
C ASP A 392 6.54 -1.70 19.86
N GLY A 393 5.68 -2.42 19.11
CA GLY A 393 4.29 -2.03 18.86
C GLY A 393 3.46 -1.84 20.12
N ALA A 394 2.80 -0.70 20.20
CA ALA A 394 1.85 -0.33 21.22
C ALA A 394 0.41 -0.35 20.70
N ASN A 395 -0.55 -0.09 21.58
CA ASN A 395 -1.95 -0.02 21.20
C ASN A 395 -2.20 1.21 20.33
N GLN A 396 -2.97 1.02 19.26
CA GLN A 396 -3.35 2.07 18.32
C GLN A 396 -2.22 2.59 17.41
N ASP A 397 -1.10 1.86 17.29
CA ASP A 397 -0.01 2.23 16.38
C ASP A 397 -0.38 2.04 14.89
N TRP A 398 -1.35 1.17 14.60
CA TRP A 398 -1.84 0.87 13.26
C TRP A 398 -0.76 0.33 12.32
N PHE A 399 0.08 -0.58 12.82
CA PHE A 399 1.04 -1.29 11.98
C PHE A 399 0.30 -2.08 10.88
N GLY A 400 0.70 -1.92 9.63
CA GLY A 400 -0.01 -2.49 8.48
C GLY A 400 -0.96 -1.50 7.81
N SER A 401 -0.97 -0.23 8.22
CA SER A 401 -1.72 0.83 7.55
C SER A 401 -1.25 1.09 6.12
N SER A 402 0.00 0.82 5.82
CA SER A 402 0.58 0.84 4.48
C SER A 402 1.64 -0.23 4.31
N VAL A 403 1.79 -0.77 3.11
CA VAL A 403 2.78 -1.81 2.81
C VAL A 403 3.47 -1.57 1.47
N ALA A 404 4.77 -1.88 1.42
CA ALA A 404 5.54 -1.89 0.18
C ALA A 404 6.45 -3.12 0.11
N LEU A 405 6.73 -3.59 -1.10
CA LEU A 405 7.51 -4.81 -1.36
C LEU A 405 8.25 -4.67 -2.68
N ASP A 406 9.56 -4.95 -2.69
CA ASP A 406 10.39 -4.99 -3.90
C ASP A 406 11.13 -6.32 -4.11
N GLY A 407 10.68 -7.39 -3.45
CA GLY A 407 11.26 -8.73 -3.54
C GLY A 407 12.38 -9.02 -2.54
N LEU A 408 13.14 -8.02 -2.08
CA LEU A 408 14.19 -8.16 -1.05
C LEU A 408 13.82 -7.48 0.28
N TYR A 409 13.04 -6.42 0.21
CA TYR A 409 12.65 -5.61 1.35
C TYR A 409 11.13 -5.49 1.42
N LEU A 410 10.62 -5.57 2.64
CA LEU A 410 9.25 -5.20 2.99
C LEU A 410 9.32 -3.94 3.85
N LEU A 411 8.45 -3.00 3.56
CA LEU A 411 8.19 -1.84 4.41
C LEU A 411 6.75 -1.93 4.91
N VAL A 412 6.56 -1.67 6.19
CA VAL A 412 5.24 -1.65 6.81
C VAL A 412 5.11 -0.39 7.65
N GLY A 413 4.13 0.44 7.33
CA GLY A 413 3.81 1.65 8.07
C GLY A 413 3.04 1.34 9.36
N ALA A 414 3.31 2.14 10.38
CA ALA A 414 2.58 2.24 11.65
C ALA A 414 2.26 3.72 11.86
N THR A 415 1.19 4.18 11.24
CA THR A 415 0.91 5.61 11.00
C THR A 415 0.69 6.40 12.28
N LEU A 416 0.18 5.77 13.33
CA LEU A 416 -0.11 6.40 14.61
C LEU A 416 0.90 6.01 15.71
N GLU A 417 2.03 5.43 15.36
CA GLU A 417 3.09 5.13 16.32
C GLU A 417 3.55 6.43 17.01
N ASP A 418 3.55 6.43 18.34
CA ASP A 418 3.76 7.66 19.13
C ASP A 418 5.23 8.08 19.24
N GLY A 419 6.16 7.12 19.32
CA GLY A 419 7.57 7.40 19.63
C GLY A 419 7.71 8.14 20.96
N ALA A 420 8.35 9.28 20.91
CA ALA A 420 8.46 10.20 22.06
C ALA A 420 7.43 11.35 22.01
N GLY A 421 6.33 11.20 21.28
CA GLY A 421 5.30 12.24 21.10
C GLY A 421 3.91 11.64 20.92
N THR A 422 3.15 12.14 19.96
CA THR A 422 1.78 11.69 19.66
C THR A 422 1.59 11.50 18.16
N ASN A 423 1.19 10.29 17.73
CA ASN A 423 0.89 9.96 16.33
C ASN A 423 1.99 10.42 15.34
N ARG A 424 3.25 10.25 15.72
CA ARG A 424 4.38 10.65 14.86
C ARG A 424 4.53 9.75 13.67
N GLY A 425 4.16 8.48 13.84
CA GLY A 425 4.28 7.44 12.86
C GLY A 425 5.69 6.87 12.72
N ALA A 426 5.75 5.66 12.19
CA ALA A 426 7.00 4.94 11.90
C ALA A 426 6.83 4.01 10.70
N VAL A 427 7.95 3.59 10.12
CA VAL A 427 8.00 2.53 9.10
C VAL A 427 8.99 1.46 9.54
N TYR A 428 8.58 0.22 9.49
CA TYR A 428 9.42 -0.93 9.82
C TYR A 428 9.91 -1.60 8.55
N VAL A 429 11.21 -1.82 8.48
CA VAL A 429 11.87 -2.45 7.35
C VAL A 429 12.19 -3.90 7.71
N PHE A 430 11.81 -4.81 6.83
CA PHE A 430 12.14 -6.22 6.90
C PHE A 430 12.95 -6.61 5.67
N ARG A 431 13.91 -7.51 5.85
CA ARG A 431 14.77 -8.00 4.78
C ARG A 431 14.61 -9.50 4.63
N LYS A 432 14.54 -9.96 3.38
CA LYS A 432 14.58 -11.38 3.04
C LYS A 432 15.92 -11.99 3.47
N ILE A 433 15.87 -13.13 4.17
CA ILE A 433 17.05 -13.90 4.65
C ILE A 433 17.55 -14.80 3.54
#